data_688ccbecb6c2bdf8aa7bbdc6bfbf49b3
#
_entry.id   688ccbecb6c2bdf8aa7bbdc6bfbf49b3
#
_cell.length_a   1.000
_cell.length_b   1.000
_cell.length_c   1.000
_cell.angle_alpha   90.00
_cell.angle_beta   90.00
_cell.angle_gamma   90.00
#
_symmetry.space_group_name_H-M   'P 1'
#
loop_
_entity.id
_entity.type
_entity.pdbx_description
1 polymer ?
#
loop_
_entity_poly.entity_id
_entity_poly.type
_entity_poly.pdbx_seq_one_letter_code
_entity_poly.pdbx_strand_id
1 'polypeptide(L)'
;MRVLTRAGLLSVVIIFVALNFTTYRLAHSYMHPPRVAATGEMLRANGITFETISLTTEDEITLRAFYTPSKNGAVILAAHGHGGTIPEDMVLLFAQHGYGVLAWDFRAHGASGGDFTSIGYYEVLDMKAALDFALAQPGVEHVGVWGGSMGAATAIRAAARYPQIEAVVADSSFDTLEGVFHVRVPHPVLRPFIQFYAEMETGVSLEDVRPVDEIGKISPRLVFIIQGLGDYSIPHQSAQSLFEAAGEPKYIWEGEDAGHLMMYNKYLEDYEARVIDFFNNTLLGK
;
A
#
# COMPACT_ATOMS: atom_id res chain seq x y z
N MET A 1 -30.00 34.78 -28.80
CA MET A 1 -28.78 33.96 -28.74
C MET A 1 -27.62 34.81 -29.25
N ARG A 2 -26.65 35.21 -28.39
CA ARG A 2 -25.45 35.93 -28.86
C ARG A 2 -24.54 34.90 -29.56
N VAL A 3 -24.26 35.10 -30.82
CA VAL A 3 -23.29 34.33 -31.58
C VAL A 3 -21.92 34.60 -30.97
N LEU A 4 -21.28 33.54 -30.44
CA LEU A 4 -19.88 33.61 -29.99
C LEU A 4 -19.02 34.16 -31.15
N THR A 5 -18.24 35.20 -30.90
CA THR A 5 -17.27 35.69 -31.88
C THR A 5 -16.20 34.62 -32.13
N ARG A 6 -15.52 34.62 -33.29
CA ARG A 6 -14.42 33.68 -33.60
C ARG A 6 -13.36 33.68 -32.53
N ALA A 7 -13.05 34.84 -31.94
CA ALA A 7 -12.10 34.93 -30.80
C ALA A 7 -12.64 34.24 -29.56
N GLY A 8 -13.92 34.36 -29.23
CA GLY A 8 -14.52 33.67 -28.08
C GLY A 8 -14.52 32.15 -28.27
N LEU A 9 -14.80 31.66 -29.47
CA LEU A 9 -14.73 30.23 -29.77
C LEU A 9 -13.29 29.69 -29.62
N LEU A 10 -12.30 30.42 -30.14
CA LEU A 10 -10.90 30.06 -30.03
C LEU A 10 -10.45 29.98 -28.52
N SER A 11 -10.89 30.97 -27.73
CA SER A 11 -10.58 30.97 -26.29
C SER A 11 -11.18 29.74 -25.56
N VAL A 12 -12.41 29.36 -25.88
CA VAL A 12 -13.07 28.17 -25.32
C VAL A 12 -12.29 26.89 -25.67
N VAL A 13 -11.88 26.76 -26.94
CA VAL A 13 -11.09 25.61 -27.41
C VAL A 13 -9.74 25.55 -26.68
N ILE A 14 -9.04 26.67 -26.56
CA ILE A 14 -7.76 26.73 -25.85
C ILE A 14 -7.92 26.30 -24.39
N ILE A 15 -8.93 26.85 -23.70
CA ILE A 15 -9.22 26.48 -22.28
C ILE A 15 -9.54 24.99 -22.18
N PHE A 16 -10.35 24.45 -23.07
CA PHE A 16 -10.69 23.03 -23.08
C PHE A 16 -9.46 22.13 -23.29
N VAL A 17 -8.60 22.46 -24.24
CA VAL A 17 -7.36 21.73 -24.51
C VAL A 17 -6.41 21.82 -23.33
N ALA A 18 -6.24 23.00 -22.74
CA ALA A 18 -5.39 23.20 -21.57
C ALA A 18 -5.89 22.40 -20.36
N LEU A 19 -7.22 22.39 -20.12
CA LEU A 19 -7.84 21.61 -19.04
C LEU A 19 -7.57 20.11 -19.23
N ASN A 20 -7.86 19.59 -20.44
CA ASN A 20 -7.64 18.16 -20.72
C ASN A 20 -6.15 17.78 -20.59
N PHE A 21 -5.26 18.58 -21.14
CA PHE A 21 -3.82 18.35 -21.02
C PHE A 21 -3.35 18.34 -19.56
N THR A 22 -3.81 19.31 -18.77
CA THR A 22 -3.43 19.41 -17.35
C THR A 22 -3.97 18.23 -16.55
N THR A 23 -5.24 17.84 -16.74
CA THR A 23 -5.86 16.73 -16.01
C THR A 23 -5.29 15.38 -16.43
N TYR A 24 -4.98 15.20 -17.74
CA TYR A 24 -4.22 14.04 -18.21
C TYR A 24 -2.85 13.93 -17.53
N ARG A 25 -2.06 15.03 -17.54
CA ARG A 25 -0.74 15.05 -16.90
C ARG A 25 -0.80 14.74 -15.41
N LEU A 26 -1.85 15.21 -14.73
CA LEU A 26 -2.04 14.95 -13.32
C LEU A 26 -2.40 13.48 -13.07
N ALA A 27 -3.36 12.92 -13.82
CA ALA A 27 -3.68 11.50 -13.76
C ALA A 27 -2.46 10.64 -14.03
N HIS A 28 -1.75 10.91 -15.12
CA HIS A 28 -0.53 10.20 -15.49
C HIS A 28 0.53 10.23 -14.38
N SER A 29 0.72 11.38 -13.71
CA SER A 29 1.69 11.49 -12.61
C SER A 29 1.34 10.65 -11.38
N TYR A 30 0.07 10.38 -11.13
CA TYR A 30 -0.37 9.46 -10.09
C TYR A 30 -0.13 8.00 -10.48
N MET A 31 -0.37 7.65 -11.73
CA MET A 31 -0.20 6.28 -12.20
C MET A 31 1.27 5.91 -12.46
N HIS A 32 2.14 6.93 -12.64
CA HIS A 32 3.58 6.78 -12.88
C HIS A 32 4.40 7.55 -11.84
N PRO A 33 4.44 7.09 -10.60
CA PRO A 33 5.21 7.76 -9.55
C PRO A 33 6.72 7.73 -9.87
N PRO A 34 7.49 8.72 -9.37
CA PRO A 34 8.95 8.69 -9.49
C PRO A 34 9.52 7.40 -8.91
N ARG A 35 10.43 6.76 -9.63
CA ARG A 35 11.03 5.49 -9.22
C ARG A 35 12.36 5.73 -8.52
N VAL A 36 12.40 5.50 -7.22
CA VAL A 36 13.61 5.53 -6.40
C VAL A 36 13.77 4.15 -5.79
N ALA A 37 14.82 3.44 -6.19
CA ALA A 37 15.05 2.08 -5.69
C ALA A 37 15.77 2.11 -4.34
N ALA A 38 15.31 1.28 -3.40
CA ALA A 38 16.02 1.02 -2.15
C ALA A 38 17.42 0.43 -2.43
N THR A 39 18.40 0.85 -1.65
CA THR A 39 19.79 0.40 -1.81
C THR A 39 20.16 -0.77 -0.90
N GLY A 40 19.42 -0.98 0.18
CA GLY A 40 19.75 -1.91 1.26
C GLY A 40 20.91 -1.41 2.14
N GLU A 41 21.28 -0.14 2.02
CA GLU A 41 22.40 0.43 2.79
C GLU A 41 22.10 0.46 4.29
N MET A 42 20.87 0.85 4.65
CA MET A 42 20.41 0.83 6.04
C MET A 42 20.49 -0.58 6.63
N LEU A 43 20.10 -1.60 5.89
CA LEU A 43 20.12 -2.98 6.35
C LEU A 43 21.55 -3.46 6.57
N ARG A 44 22.46 -3.22 5.59
CA ARG A 44 23.87 -3.58 5.71
C ARG A 44 24.56 -2.88 6.86
N ALA A 45 24.27 -1.57 7.06
CA ALA A 45 24.83 -0.78 8.15
C ALA A 45 24.43 -1.31 9.53
N ASN A 46 23.27 -1.98 9.64
CA ASN A 46 22.76 -2.59 10.85
C ASN A 46 23.01 -4.11 10.94
N GLY A 47 23.86 -4.66 10.05
CA GLY A 47 24.25 -6.06 10.08
C GLY A 47 23.16 -7.05 9.65
N ILE A 48 22.11 -6.57 8.97
CA ILE A 48 21.06 -7.45 8.42
C ILE A 48 21.54 -8.01 7.09
N THR A 49 21.60 -9.35 7.02
CA THR A 49 21.87 -10.08 5.77
C THR A 49 20.56 -10.24 4.99
N PHE A 50 20.56 -9.87 3.74
CA PHE A 50 19.44 -10.05 2.83
C PHE A 50 19.90 -10.41 1.42
N GLU A 51 19.03 -11.04 0.67
CA GLU A 51 19.21 -11.33 -0.74
C GLU A 51 18.36 -10.39 -1.59
N THR A 52 18.90 -9.93 -2.72
CA THR A 52 18.09 -9.25 -3.73
C THR A 52 17.60 -10.33 -4.70
N ILE A 53 16.27 -10.45 -4.79
CA ILE A 53 15.63 -11.45 -5.62
C ILE A 53 14.66 -10.81 -6.60
N SER A 54 14.20 -11.58 -7.56
CA SER A 54 13.13 -11.22 -8.50
C SER A 54 11.92 -12.12 -8.27
N LEU A 55 10.74 -11.52 -8.18
CA LEU A 55 9.45 -12.22 -8.16
C LEU A 55 8.78 -12.01 -9.52
N THR A 56 8.00 -12.98 -9.97
CA THR A 56 7.19 -12.86 -11.18
C THR A 56 5.73 -13.00 -10.82
N THR A 57 4.93 -12.02 -11.19
CA THR A 57 3.48 -12.01 -10.96
C THR A 57 2.75 -12.88 -11.98
N GLU A 58 1.47 -13.21 -11.73
CA GLU A 58 0.63 -13.97 -12.67
C GLU A 58 0.45 -13.27 -14.03
N ASP A 59 0.52 -11.94 -14.05
CA ASP A 59 0.47 -11.11 -15.26
C ASP A 59 1.86 -10.75 -15.79
N GLU A 60 2.87 -11.57 -15.47
CA GLU A 60 4.24 -11.55 -16.00
C GLU A 60 5.06 -10.29 -15.65
N ILE A 61 4.69 -9.54 -14.64
CA ILE A 61 5.50 -8.42 -14.14
C ILE A 61 6.63 -8.94 -13.27
N THR A 62 7.86 -8.50 -13.55
CA THR A 62 9.02 -8.80 -12.70
C THR A 62 9.14 -7.76 -11.60
N LEU A 63 9.12 -8.20 -10.35
CA LEU A 63 9.28 -7.35 -9.18
C LEU A 63 10.65 -7.56 -8.56
N ARG A 64 11.28 -6.48 -8.11
CA ARG A 64 12.49 -6.53 -7.31
C ARG A 64 12.13 -6.61 -5.83
N ALA A 65 12.77 -7.53 -5.12
CA ALA A 65 12.53 -7.73 -3.69
C ALA A 65 13.82 -7.93 -2.90
N PHE A 66 13.76 -7.64 -1.59
CA PHE A 66 14.73 -8.04 -0.59
C PHE A 66 14.13 -9.15 0.27
N TYR A 67 14.89 -10.22 0.45
CA TYR A 67 14.50 -11.33 1.31
C TYR A 67 15.53 -11.56 2.42
N THR A 68 15.06 -11.57 3.66
CA THR A 68 15.83 -11.98 4.83
C THR A 68 15.23 -13.27 5.38
N PRO A 69 16.01 -14.37 5.49
CA PRO A 69 15.49 -15.66 5.98
C PRO A 69 14.96 -15.60 7.41
N SER A 70 13.92 -16.36 7.68
CA SER A 70 13.33 -16.49 9.03
C SER A 70 14.24 -17.26 9.99
N LYS A 71 14.24 -16.84 11.26
CA LYS A 71 14.87 -17.54 12.39
C LYS A 71 13.85 -18.16 13.36
N ASN A 72 12.57 -17.82 13.20
CA ASN A 72 11.48 -18.21 14.11
C ASN A 72 10.32 -18.96 13.43
N GLY A 73 10.44 -19.26 12.12
CA GLY A 73 9.42 -19.96 11.35
C GLY A 73 8.36 -19.05 10.70
N ALA A 74 8.37 -17.75 11.01
CA ALA A 74 7.42 -16.81 10.42
C ALA A 74 8.08 -15.81 9.48
N VAL A 75 7.37 -15.41 8.41
CA VAL A 75 7.76 -14.37 7.46
C VAL A 75 6.75 -13.24 7.50
N ILE A 76 7.24 -12.00 7.52
CA ILE A 76 6.44 -10.79 7.34
C ILE A 76 6.63 -10.27 5.92
N LEU A 77 5.54 -10.16 5.19
CA LEU A 77 5.47 -9.44 3.92
C LEU A 77 5.39 -7.94 4.22
N ALA A 78 6.38 -7.15 3.80
CA ALA A 78 6.45 -5.72 4.09
C ALA A 78 6.17 -4.90 2.81
N ALA A 79 5.00 -4.27 2.77
CA ALA A 79 4.43 -3.61 1.59
C ALA A 79 4.41 -2.08 1.74
N HIS A 80 5.12 -1.37 0.86
CA HIS A 80 5.27 0.08 0.89
C HIS A 80 4.04 0.83 0.36
N GLY A 81 3.98 2.15 0.61
CA GLY A 81 2.95 3.05 0.10
C GLY A 81 3.21 3.52 -1.34
N HIS A 82 2.22 4.21 -1.92
CA HIS A 82 2.31 4.82 -3.25
C HIS A 82 3.49 5.81 -3.34
N GLY A 83 4.28 5.69 -4.42
CA GLY A 83 5.49 6.50 -4.62
C GLY A 83 6.68 6.12 -3.73
N GLY A 84 6.53 5.07 -2.90
CA GLY A 84 7.57 4.54 -2.04
C GLY A 84 8.48 3.51 -2.74
N THR A 85 9.28 2.82 -1.92
CA THR A 85 10.16 1.72 -2.29
C THR A 85 10.20 0.74 -1.12
N ILE A 86 10.96 -0.34 -1.23
CA ILE A 86 11.18 -1.31 -0.14
C ILE A 86 11.38 -0.57 1.20
N PRO A 87 10.53 -0.81 2.22
CA PRO A 87 10.59 -0.11 3.51
C PRO A 87 11.70 -0.71 4.37
N GLU A 88 12.95 -0.23 4.19
CA GLU A 88 14.14 -0.78 4.86
C GLU A 88 14.04 -0.69 6.39
N ASP A 89 13.36 0.29 6.94
CA ASP A 89 13.07 0.44 8.37
C ASP A 89 12.20 -0.69 8.93
N MET A 90 11.16 -1.08 8.21
CA MET A 90 10.31 -2.22 8.59
C MET A 90 11.03 -3.56 8.40
N VAL A 91 11.83 -3.69 7.33
CA VAL A 91 12.70 -4.86 7.17
C VAL A 91 13.65 -4.98 8.35
N LEU A 92 14.27 -3.88 8.78
CA LEU A 92 15.17 -3.85 9.93
C LEU A 92 14.43 -4.26 11.20
N LEU A 93 13.28 -3.64 11.48
CA LEU A 93 12.46 -3.91 12.65
C LEU A 93 12.16 -5.40 12.78
N PHE A 94 11.56 -6.01 11.77
CA PHE A 94 11.15 -7.41 11.83
C PHE A 94 12.33 -8.39 11.86
N ALA A 95 13.38 -8.13 11.07
CA ALA A 95 14.57 -8.97 11.03
C ALA A 95 15.34 -9.00 12.37
N GLN A 96 15.37 -7.88 13.10
CA GLN A 96 15.97 -7.80 14.44
C GLN A 96 15.21 -8.67 15.45
N HIS A 97 13.90 -8.89 15.24
CA HIS A 97 13.07 -9.77 16.09
C HIS A 97 13.01 -11.22 15.60
N GLY A 98 13.85 -11.57 14.60
CA GLY A 98 14.01 -12.95 14.14
C GLY A 98 12.99 -13.39 13.09
N TYR A 99 12.10 -12.52 12.66
CA TYR A 99 11.22 -12.79 11.52
C TYR A 99 12.02 -12.87 10.22
N GLY A 100 11.62 -13.76 9.32
CA GLY A 100 11.94 -13.59 7.93
C GLY A 100 11.17 -12.37 7.39
N VAL A 101 11.77 -11.66 6.45
CA VAL A 101 11.11 -10.50 5.84
C VAL A 101 11.24 -10.57 4.34
N LEU A 102 10.12 -10.45 3.64
CA LEU A 102 10.07 -10.24 2.21
C LEU A 102 9.46 -8.88 1.93
N ALA A 103 10.28 -7.97 1.41
CA ALA A 103 9.85 -6.63 1.02
C ALA A 103 10.18 -6.40 -0.45
N TRP A 104 9.28 -5.82 -1.21
CA TRP A 104 9.45 -5.62 -2.66
C TRP A 104 9.06 -4.21 -3.07
N ASP A 105 9.59 -3.77 -4.20
CA ASP A 105 9.03 -2.63 -4.92
C ASP A 105 7.77 -3.12 -5.66
N PHE A 106 6.61 -2.50 -5.41
CA PHE A 106 5.41 -2.77 -6.19
C PHE A 106 5.60 -2.48 -7.67
N ARG A 107 4.72 -3.00 -8.53
CA ARG A 107 4.71 -2.63 -9.96
C ARG A 107 4.78 -1.12 -10.15
N ALA A 108 5.48 -0.67 -11.18
CA ALA A 108 5.74 0.73 -11.49
C ALA A 108 6.47 1.53 -10.40
N HIS A 109 7.02 0.89 -9.35
CA HIS A 109 7.82 1.53 -8.30
C HIS A 109 9.25 1.01 -8.27
N GLY A 110 10.16 1.80 -7.67
CA GLY A 110 11.55 1.42 -7.44
C GLY A 110 12.21 0.82 -8.67
N ALA A 111 12.76 -0.39 -8.53
CA ALA A 111 13.40 -1.15 -9.61
C ALA A 111 12.52 -2.27 -10.19
N SER A 112 11.24 -2.35 -9.81
CA SER A 112 10.30 -3.31 -10.36
C SER A 112 9.83 -2.93 -11.77
N GLY A 113 9.34 -3.91 -12.52
CA GLY A 113 8.68 -3.73 -13.81
C GLY A 113 7.29 -3.10 -13.68
N GLY A 114 6.54 -3.18 -14.79
CA GLY A 114 5.21 -2.59 -14.90
C GLY A 114 5.26 -1.13 -15.35
N ASP A 115 4.25 -0.73 -16.13
CA ASP A 115 4.20 0.61 -16.71
C ASP A 115 3.48 1.60 -15.79
N PHE A 116 2.46 1.14 -15.05
CA PHE A 116 1.64 1.97 -14.16
C PHE A 116 1.32 1.24 -12.85
N THR A 117 0.95 2.01 -11.83
CA THR A 117 0.32 1.51 -10.60
C THR A 117 -1.18 1.71 -10.66
N SER A 118 -1.93 0.77 -10.12
CA SER A 118 -3.39 0.83 -9.97
C SER A 118 -3.84 1.20 -8.55
N ILE A 119 -2.88 1.56 -7.71
CA ILE A 119 -3.07 2.01 -6.31
C ILE A 119 -3.90 0.99 -5.50
N GLY A 120 -3.53 -0.28 -5.58
CA GLY A 120 -4.10 -1.36 -4.78
C GLY A 120 -5.01 -2.34 -5.53
N TYR A 121 -5.19 -2.22 -6.85
CA TYR A 121 -5.95 -3.18 -7.64
C TYR A 121 -5.09 -4.34 -8.13
N TYR A 122 -4.19 -4.09 -9.07
CA TYR A 122 -3.26 -5.10 -9.58
C TYR A 122 -2.13 -5.43 -8.60
N GLU A 123 -1.84 -4.54 -7.66
CA GLU A 123 -0.84 -4.77 -6.61
C GLU A 123 -1.17 -5.98 -5.71
N VAL A 124 -2.41 -6.46 -5.73
CA VAL A 124 -2.80 -7.75 -5.11
C VAL A 124 -2.08 -8.93 -5.77
N LEU A 125 -1.82 -8.87 -7.07
CA LEU A 125 -1.04 -9.89 -7.79
C LEU A 125 0.44 -9.86 -7.38
N ASP A 126 0.98 -8.65 -7.11
CA ASP A 126 2.34 -8.49 -6.61
C ASP A 126 2.48 -9.12 -5.22
N MET A 127 1.50 -8.87 -4.34
CA MET A 127 1.47 -9.49 -3.01
C MET A 127 1.28 -11.00 -3.08
N LYS A 128 0.52 -11.51 -4.06
CA LYS A 128 0.38 -12.96 -4.30
C LYS A 128 1.74 -13.59 -4.66
N ALA A 129 2.49 -12.96 -5.56
CA ALA A 129 3.82 -13.44 -5.93
C ALA A 129 4.77 -13.44 -4.72
N ALA A 130 4.70 -12.41 -3.87
CA ALA A 130 5.46 -12.35 -2.63
C ALA A 130 5.04 -13.45 -1.63
N LEU A 131 3.74 -13.68 -1.48
CA LEU A 131 3.20 -14.75 -0.62
C LEU A 131 3.67 -16.13 -1.09
N ASP A 132 3.58 -16.42 -2.38
CA ASP A 132 4.01 -17.71 -2.94
C ASP A 132 5.50 -17.95 -2.74
N PHE A 133 6.32 -16.93 -2.94
CA PHE A 133 7.75 -17.02 -2.66
C PHE A 133 8.01 -17.30 -1.18
N ALA A 134 7.35 -16.58 -0.26
CA ALA A 134 7.55 -16.76 1.17
C ALA A 134 7.18 -18.18 1.63
N LEU A 135 6.04 -18.70 1.18
CA LEU A 135 5.57 -20.05 1.52
C LEU A 135 6.47 -21.17 0.95
N ALA A 136 7.21 -20.89 -0.12
CA ALA A 136 8.14 -21.85 -0.71
C ALA A 136 9.50 -21.89 0.01
N GLN A 137 9.76 -21.00 0.98
CA GLN A 137 11.06 -20.96 1.65
C GLN A 137 11.15 -22.05 2.73
N PRO A 138 12.34 -22.69 2.86
CA PRO A 138 12.54 -23.71 3.88
C PRO A 138 12.30 -23.21 5.31
N GLY A 139 11.53 -23.94 6.08
CA GLY A 139 11.26 -23.65 7.51
C GLY A 139 10.28 -22.50 7.73
N VAL A 140 9.59 -22.02 6.72
CA VAL A 140 8.50 -21.04 6.85
C VAL A 140 7.20 -21.81 7.09
N GLU A 141 6.58 -21.54 8.23
CA GLU A 141 5.34 -22.15 8.67
C GLU A 141 4.19 -21.13 8.71
N HIS A 142 4.51 -19.84 8.95
CA HIS A 142 3.54 -18.78 9.12
C HIS A 142 3.88 -17.55 8.27
N VAL A 143 2.87 -16.88 7.74
CA VAL A 143 3.03 -15.63 6.98
C VAL A 143 2.07 -14.57 7.51
N GLY A 144 2.64 -13.43 7.93
CA GLY A 144 1.92 -12.20 8.22
C GLY A 144 2.21 -11.13 7.19
N VAL A 145 1.44 -10.05 7.20
CA VAL A 145 1.67 -8.89 6.36
C VAL A 145 1.62 -7.60 7.15
N TRP A 146 2.59 -6.74 6.93
CA TRP A 146 2.58 -5.34 7.27
C TRP A 146 2.48 -4.51 6.00
N GLY A 147 1.59 -3.56 5.96
CA GLY A 147 1.46 -2.64 4.84
C GLY A 147 1.30 -1.20 5.29
N GLY A 148 1.92 -0.27 4.55
CA GLY A 148 1.77 1.16 4.74
C GLY A 148 0.96 1.80 3.61
N SER A 149 -0.07 2.60 3.92
CA SER A 149 -0.87 3.37 2.94
C SER A 149 -1.45 2.48 1.83
N MET A 150 -1.06 2.66 0.56
CA MET A 150 -1.42 1.77 -0.55
C MET A 150 -1.09 0.30 -0.23
N GLY A 151 0.08 0.04 0.40
CA GLY A 151 0.47 -1.30 0.82
C GLY A 151 -0.47 -1.89 1.86
N ALA A 152 -1.01 -1.08 2.78
CA ALA A 152 -2.00 -1.50 3.77
C ALA A 152 -3.35 -1.86 3.13
N ALA A 153 -3.83 -1.02 2.22
CA ALA A 153 -5.04 -1.30 1.45
C ALA A 153 -4.91 -2.58 0.61
N THR A 154 -3.75 -2.76 -0.03
CA THR A 154 -3.41 -3.98 -0.77
C THR A 154 -3.33 -5.20 0.15
N ALA A 155 -2.75 -5.05 1.36
CA ALA A 155 -2.65 -6.13 2.34
C ALA A 155 -4.03 -6.62 2.80
N ILE A 156 -4.96 -5.71 3.10
CA ILE A 156 -6.34 -6.03 3.43
C ILE A 156 -7.01 -6.83 2.29
N ARG A 157 -6.89 -6.33 1.06
CA ARG A 157 -7.49 -6.96 -0.13
C ARG A 157 -6.88 -8.32 -0.45
N ALA A 158 -5.57 -8.46 -0.29
CA ALA A 158 -4.88 -9.73 -0.49
C ALA A 158 -5.24 -10.74 0.60
N ALA A 159 -5.24 -10.34 1.87
CA ALA A 159 -5.63 -11.23 2.97
C ALA A 159 -7.08 -11.70 2.87
N ALA A 160 -7.98 -10.86 2.36
CA ALA A 160 -9.36 -11.25 2.08
C ALA A 160 -9.48 -12.36 1.02
N ARG A 161 -8.50 -12.48 0.12
CA ARG A 161 -8.45 -13.47 -0.98
C ARG A 161 -7.59 -14.68 -0.65
N TYR A 162 -6.49 -14.47 0.08
CA TYR A 162 -5.47 -15.48 0.34
C TYR A 162 -5.42 -15.81 1.83
N PRO A 163 -6.08 -16.90 2.26
CA PRO A 163 -6.14 -17.26 3.70
C PRO A 163 -4.80 -17.66 4.31
N GLN A 164 -3.77 -17.86 3.49
CA GLN A 164 -2.40 -18.13 3.95
C GLN A 164 -1.73 -16.90 4.59
N ILE A 165 -2.28 -15.69 4.39
CA ILE A 165 -1.89 -14.51 5.17
C ILE A 165 -2.65 -14.58 6.51
N GLU A 166 -1.95 -14.94 7.58
CA GLU A 166 -2.54 -15.29 8.88
C GLU A 166 -2.79 -14.07 9.78
N ALA A 167 -2.08 -12.96 9.55
CA ALA A 167 -2.19 -11.75 10.34
C ALA A 167 -1.92 -10.51 9.48
N VAL A 168 -2.64 -9.41 9.72
CA VAL A 168 -2.54 -8.16 8.97
C VAL A 168 -2.29 -6.99 9.89
N VAL A 169 -1.22 -6.24 9.65
CA VAL A 169 -1.01 -4.89 10.20
C VAL A 169 -1.21 -3.89 9.05
N ALA A 170 -2.22 -3.03 9.19
CA ALA A 170 -2.58 -2.02 8.20
C ALA A 170 -2.32 -0.61 8.77
N ASP A 171 -1.19 -0.02 8.38
CA ASP A 171 -0.79 1.32 8.82
C ASP A 171 -1.22 2.38 7.80
N SER A 172 -1.99 3.37 8.26
CA SER A 172 -2.47 4.50 7.46
C SER A 172 -3.22 4.08 6.18
N SER A 173 -4.03 2.99 6.28
CA SER A 173 -4.81 2.47 5.16
C SER A 173 -5.99 3.37 4.83
N PHE A 174 -6.27 3.53 3.55
CA PHE A 174 -7.57 4.07 3.12
C PHE A 174 -8.65 2.97 3.11
N ASP A 175 -9.89 3.40 3.27
CA ASP A 175 -11.09 2.55 3.18
C ASP A 175 -11.55 2.36 1.73
N THR A 176 -11.48 3.44 0.92
CA THR A 176 -11.80 3.43 -0.51
C THR A 176 -10.81 4.31 -1.29
N LEU A 177 -10.44 3.89 -2.50
CA LEU A 177 -9.58 4.71 -3.37
C LEU A 177 -10.29 5.99 -3.81
N GLU A 178 -11.61 5.93 -4.02
CA GLU A 178 -12.43 7.11 -4.34
C GLU A 178 -12.35 8.17 -3.23
N GLY A 179 -12.43 7.75 -1.94
CA GLY A 179 -12.30 8.64 -0.78
C GLY A 179 -10.97 9.38 -0.77
N VAL A 180 -9.86 8.67 -0.97
CA VAL A 180 -8.53 9.26 -1.08
C VAL A 180 -8.42 10.20 -2.29
N PHE A 181 -8.96 9.79 -3.42
CA PHE A 181 -8.98 10.62 -4.61
C PHE A 181 -9.70 11.95 -4.36
N HIS A 182 -10.80 11.95 -3.62
CA HIS A 182 -11.52 13.16 -3.25
C HIS A 182 -10.71 14.10 -2.34
N VAL A 183 -9.88 13.57 -1.47
CA VAL A 183 -8.96 14.37 -0.64
C VAL A 183 -7.82 14.95 -1.49
N ARG A 184 -7.21 14.13 -2.35
CA ARG A 184 -6.08 14.52 -3.19
C ARG A 184 -6.45 15.49 -4.32
N VAL A 185 -7.69 15.41 -4.81
CA VAL A 185 -8.25 16.29 -5.84
C VAL A 185 -9.42 17.07 -5.27
N PRO A 186 -9.19 18.17 -4.51
CA PRO A 186 -10.26 18.90 -3.82
C PRO A 186 -11.21 19.64 -4.78
N HIS A 187 -10.78 19.93 -6.02
CA HIS A 187 -11.59 20.66 -7.00
C HIS A 187 -12.58 19.74 -7.72
N PRO A 188 -13.89 19.79 -7.42
CA PRO A 188 -14.86 18.86 -7.97
C PRO A 188 -14.97 18.91 -9.51
N VAL A 189 -14.68 20.06 -10.13
CA VAL A 189 -14.70 20.22 -11.59
C VAL A 189 -13.59 19.43 -12.29
N LEU A 190 -12.44 19.22 -11.61
CA LEU A 190 -11.31 18.48 -12.19
C LEU A 190 -11.44 16.98 -12.03
N ARG A 191 -12.16 16.51 -11.02
CA ARG A 191 -12.28 15.09 -10.67
C ARG A 191 -12.69 14.21 -11.84
N PRO A 192 -13.80 14.48 -12.56
CA PRO A 192 -14.24 13.58 -13.63
C PRO A 192 -13.23 13.46 -14.78
N PHE A 193 -12.45 14.50 -15.05
CA PHE A 193 -11.40 14.44 -16.07
C PHE A 193 -10.19 13.62 -15.61
N ILE A 194 -9.72 13.84 -14.39
CA ILE A 194 -8.58 13.11 -13.84
C ILE A 194 -8.94 11.63 -13.69
N GLN A 195 -10.12 11.34 -13.14
CA GLN A 195 -10.64 9.98 -13.03
C GLN A 195 -10.72 9.29 -14.39
N PHE A 196 -11.33 9.95 -15.38
CA PHE A 196 -11.44 9.43 -16.75
C PHE A 196 -10.07 9.03 -17.33
N TYR A 197 -9.06 9.88 -17.16
CA TYR A 197 -7.72 9.58 -17.68
C TYR A 197 -7.03 8.48 -16.87
N ALA A 198 -7.17 8.44 -15.55
CA ALA A 198 -6.64 7.37 -14.71
C ALA A 198 -7.27 6.01 -15.06
N GLU A 199 -8.59 5.95 -15.20
CA GLU A 199 -9.32 4.74 -15.56
C GLU A 199 -9.02 4.30 -17.01
N MET A 200 -8.87 5.26 -17.94
CA MET A 200 -8.47 4.96 -19.31
C MET A 200 -7.08 4.35 -19.41
N GLU A 201 -6.16 4.80 -18.57
CA GLU A 201 -4.77 4.33 -18.57
C GLU A 201 -4.61 2.97 -17.88
N THR A 202 -5.31 2.77 -16.77
CA THR A 202 -5.18 1.56 -15.96
C THR A 202 -6.20 0.47 -16.28
N GLY A 203 -7.33 0.82 -16.90
CA GLY A 203 -8.48 -0.07 -17.06
C GLY A 203 -9.22 -0.38 -15.76
N VAL A 204 -8.93 0.34 -14.65
CA VAL A 204 -9.47 0.11 -13.31
C VAL A 204 -10.27 1.32 -12.87
N SER A 205 -11.50 1.10 -12.38
CA SER A 205 -12.30 2.15 -11.77
C SER A 205 -11.83 2.42 -10.33
N LEU A 206 -11.93 3.67 -9.88
CA LEU A 206 -11.67 4.02 -8.47
C LEU A 206 -12.59 3.23 -7.53
N GLU A 207 -13.79 2.88 -7.98
CA GLU A 207 -14.78 2.10 -7.23
C GLU A 207 -14.39 0.62 -7.06
N ASP A 208 -13.42 0.10 -7.83
CA ASP A 208 -12.95 -1.28 -7.74
C ASP A 208 -11.96 -1.51 -6.59
N VAL A 209 -11.47 -0.44 -5.95
CA VAL A 209 -10.50 -0.51 -4.85
C VAL A 209 -11.14 -0.04 -3.55
N ARG A 210 -11.79 -0.99 -2.86
CA ARG A 210 -12.58 -0.75 -1.65
C ARG A 210 -12.19 -1.75 -0.54
N PRO A 211 -11.08 -1.54 0.16
CA PRO A 211 -10.68 -2.38 1.29
C PRO A 211 -11.76 -2.57 2.35
N VAL A 212 -12.61 -1.56 2.56
CA VAL A 212 -13.71 -1.60 3.53
C VAL A 212 -14.73 -2.72 3.24
N ASP A 213 -14.97 -3.03 1.96
CA ASP A 213 -15.91 -4.08 1.56
C ASP A 213 -15.29 -5.50 1.63
N GLU A 214 -13.97 -5.57 1.84
CA GLU A 214 -13.21 -6.81 1.82
C GLU A 214 -12.68 -7.22 3.20
N ILE A 215 -12.41 -6.25 4.10
CA ILE A 215 -11.74 -6.50 5.39
C ILE A 215 -12.48 -7.48 6.29
N GLY A 216 -13.81 -7.49 6.26
CA GLY A 216 -14.64 -8.43 7.03
C GLY A 216 -14.42 -9.90 6.68
N LYS A 217 -13.91 -10.20 5.46
CA LYS A 217 -13.60 -11.56 4.99
C LYS A 217 -12.30 -12.13 5.60
N ILE A 218 -11.51 -11.30 6.28
CA ILE A 218 -10.27 -11.74 6.94
C ILE A 218 -10.57 -12.55 8.20
N SER A 219 -11.66 -12.22 8.91
CA SER A 219 -12.08 -12.96 10.11
C SER A 219 -12.17 -14.48 9.85
N PRO A 220 -11.74 -15.34 10.80
CA PRO A 220 -11.31 -15.05 12.18
C PRO A 220 -9.81 -14.72 12.33
N ARG A 221 -9.08 -14.41 11.26
CA ARG A 221 -7.68 -13.97 11.33
C ARG A 221 -7.61 -12.54 11.84
N LEU A 222 -6.56 -12.24 12.61
CA LEU A 222 -6.40 -10.94 13.27
C LEU A 222 -6.01 -9.83 12.30
N VAL A 223 -6.64 -8.66 12.51
CA VAL A 223 -6.30 -7.41 11.82
C VAL A 223 -5.96 -6.35 12.86
N PHE A 224 -4.84 -5.65 12.67
CA PHE A 224 -4.43 -4.51 13.46
C PHE A 224 -4.35 -3.27 12.58
N ILE A 225 -5.22 -2.30 12.84
CA ILE A 225 -5.30 -1.04 12.13
C ILE A 225 -4.55 0.02 12.93
N ILE A 226 -3.64 0.75 12.26
CA ILE A 226 -2.84 1.82 12.87
C ILE A 226 -3.11 3.11 12.08
N GLN A 227 -3.37 4.23 12.79
CA GLN A 227 -3.66 5.51 12.15
C GLN A 227 -3.11 6.68 12.97
N GLY A 228 -2.46 7.62 12.30
CA GLY A 228 -2.14 8.92 12.88
C GLY A 228 -3.31 9.89 12.74
N LEU A 229 -3.75 10.53 13.83
CA LEU A 229 -4.85 11.49 13.79
C LEU A 229 -4.50 12.81 13.10
N GLY A 230 -3.20 13.11 12.92
CA GLY A 230 -2.69 14.22 12.14
C GLY A 230 -2.46 13.89 10.65
N ASP A 231 -2.98 12.78 10.15
CA ASP A 231 -2.84 12.39 8.75
C ASP A 231 -3.78 13.20 7.86
N TYR A 232 -3.21 14.07 7.01
CA TYR A 232 -3.96 14.85 6.02
C TYR A 232 -4.06 14.15 4.66
N SER A 233 -3.38 13.03 4.48
CA SER A 233 -3.39 12.25 3.24
C SER A 233 -4.49 11.23 3.21
N ILE A 234 -4.70 10.56 4.34
CA ILE A 234 -5.75 9.58 4.58
C ILE A 234 -6.56 10.06 5.79
N PRO A 235 -7.85 10.37 5.62
CA PRO A 235 -8.69 10.79 6.73
C PRO A 235 -8.77 9.71 7.81
N HIS A 236 -8.72 10.10 9.10
CA HIS A 236 -8.84 9.15 10.20
C HIS A 236 -10.18 8.36 10.17
N GLN A 237 -11.22 8.92 9.55
CA GLN A 237 -12.48 8.22 9.31
C GLN A 237 -12.29 6.93 8.51
N SER A 238 -11.27 6.85 7.64
CA SER A 238 -10.98 5.61 6.91
C SER A 238 -10.60 4.47 7.85
N ALA A 239 -9.78 4.74 8.89
CA ALA A 239 -9.42 3.74 9.89
C ALA A 239 -10.64 3.28 10.70
N GLN A 240 -11.53 4.22 11.06
CA GLN A 240 -12.78 3.91 11.77
C GLN A 240 -13.71 3.05 10.89
N SER A 241 -13.91 3.44 9.62
CA SER A 241 -14.72 2.66 8.66
C SER A 241 -14.18 1.23 8.49
N LEU A 242 -12.85 1.08 8.36
CA LEU A 242 -12.20 -0.21 8.26
C LEU A 242 -12.37 -1.02 9.56
N PHE A 243 -12.21 -0.39 10.72
CA PHE A 243 -12.39 -1.06 12.00
C PHE A 243 -13.84 -1.52 12.21
N GLU A 244 -14.83 -0.71 11.86
CA GLU A 244 -16.23 -1.08 11.94
C GLU A 244 -16.57 -2.26 11.02
N ALA A 245 -16.04 -2.26 9.79
CA ALA A 245 -16.27 -3.31 8.79
C ALA A 245 -15.50 -4.62 9.06
N ALA A 246 -14.39 -4.56 9.80
CA ALA A 246 -13.60 -5.72 10.15
C ALA A 246 -14.38 -6.66 11.09
N GLY A 247 -14.29 -7.97 10.84
CA GLY A 247 -14.76 -8.99 11.77
C GLY A 247 -13.80 -9.19 12.95
N GLU A 248 -14.31 -9.81 14.02
CA GLU A 248 -13.46 -10.16 15.17
C GLU A 248 -12.53 -11.35 14.84
N PRO A 249 -11.33 -11.41 15.46
CA PRO A 249 -10.73 -10.42 16.36
C PRO A 249 -10.04 -9.28 15.58
N LYS A 250 -10.07 -8.07 16.15
CA LYS A 250 -9.52 -6.86 15.53
C LYS A 250 -8.99 -5.87 16.56
N TYR A 251 -7.97 -5.10 16.16
CA TYR A 251 -7.40 -4.03 16.98
C TYR A 251 -7.30 -2.74 16.17
N ILE A 252 -7.41 -1.61 16.86
CA ILE A 252 -7.12 -0.29 16.31
C ILE A 252 -6.23 0.48 17.29
N TRP A 253 -5.26 1.20 16.74
CA TRP A 253 -4.44 2.15 17.48
C TRP A 253 -4.36 3.46 16.72
N GLU A 254 -4.88 4.51 17.35
CA GLU A 254 -4.84 5.86 16.85
C GLU A 254 -3.84 6.69 17.65
N GLY A 255 -2.87 7.30 16.97
CA GLY A 255 -1.85 8.14 17.59
C GLY A 255 -2.16 9.61 17.40
N GLU A 256 -2.24 10.37 18.53
CA GLU A 256 -2.38 11.81 18.47
C GLU A 256 -1.19 12.45 17.74
N ASP A 257 -1.44 13.51 16.96
CA ASP A 257 -0.42 14.30 16.26
C ASP A 257 0.55 13.54 15.31
N ALA A 258 0.35 12.27 14.98
CA ALA A 258 1.12 11.59 13.96
C ALA A 258 0.53 11.85 12.58
N GLY A 259 1.36 12.25 11.62
CA GLY A 259 1.00 12.39 10.21
C GLY A 259 0.96 11.06 9.47
N HIS A 260 0.83 11.14 8.15
CA HIS A 260 0.79 9.95 7.27
C HIS A 260 2.05 9.10 7.40
N LEU A 261 1.90 7.81 7.79
CA LEU A 261 3.00 6.87 8.03
C LEU A 261 4.03 7.34 9.07
N MET A 262 3.65 8.25 9.97
CA MET A 262 4.55 8.79 10.98
C MET A 262 4.40 8.14 12.36
N MET A 263 3.52 7.13 12.50
CA MET A 263 3.31 6.43 13.75
C MET A 263 4.61 5.77 14.26
N TYR A 264 5.33 5.07 13.39
CA TYR A 264 6.62 4.47 13.72
C TYR A 264 7.64 5.49 14.21
N ASN A 265 7.83 6.58 13.46
CA ASN A 265 8.82 7.61 13.83
C ASN A 265 8.48 8.35 15.12
N LYS A 266 7.19 8.56 15.39
CA LYS A 266 6.74 9.35 16.54
C LYS A 266 6.64 8.53 17.82
N TYR A 267 6.24 7.29 17.72
CA TYR A 267 5.98 6.38 18.84
C TYR A 267 6.85 5.12 18.74
N LEU A 268 8.14 5.28 18.44
CA LEU A 268 9.06 4.21 18.05
C LEU A 268 8.96 2.98 18.98
N GLU A 269 9.14 3.17 20.29
CA GLU A 269 9.12 2.08 21.27
C GLU A 269 7.73 1.41 21.38
N ASP A 270 6.66 2.22 21.42
CA ASP A 270 5.28 1.71 21.49
C ASP A 270 4.88 1.00 20.20
N TYR A 271 5.32 1.54 19.05
CA TYR A 271 5.03 0.94 17.74
C TYR A 271 5.70 -0.42 17.60
N GLU A 272 6.99 -0.47 17.91
CA GLU A 272 7.76 -1.70 17.92
C GLU A 272 7.12 -2.74 18.85
N ALA A 273 6.87 -2.38 20.12
CA ALA A 273 6.27 -3.28 21.09
C ALA A 273 4.92 -3.82 20.59
N ARG A 274 3.99 -2.96 20.16
CA ARG A 274 2.64 -3.35 19.74
C ARG A 274 2.64 -4.22 18.50
N VAL A 275 3.43 -3.85 17.48
CA VAL A 275 3.47 -4.59 16.21
C VAL A 275 4.16 -5.94 16.37
N ILE A 276 5.25 -5.98 17.16
CA ILE A 276 5.96 -7.23 17.43
C ILE A 276 5.13 -8.16 18.32
N ASP A 277 4.48 -7.66 19.39
CA ASP A 277 3.57 -8.44 20.21
C ASP A 277 2.39 -8.98 19.42
N PHE A 278 1.84 -8.16 18.52
CA PHE A 278 0.77 -8.60 17.61
C PHE A 278 1.20 -9.82 16.78
N PHE A 279 2.34 -9.76 16.11
CA PHE A 279 2.82 -10.89 15.29
C PHE A 279 3.30 -12.07 16.15
N ASN A 280 3.92 -11.84 17.32
CA ASN A 280 4.28 -12.90 18.25
C ASN A 280 3.06 -13.71 18.70
N ASN A 281 2.00 -13.02 19.12
CA ASN A 281 0.77 -13.67 19.56
C ASN A 281 0.04 -14.41 18.42
N THR A 282 0.02 -13.83 17.22
CA THR A 282 -0.76 -14.37 16.11
C THR A 282 -0.05 -15.45 15.32
N LEU A 283 1.25 -15.33 15.10
CA LEU A 283 2.02 -16.24 14.25
C LEU A 283 2.82 -17.28 15.06
N LEU A 284 3.27 -16.93 16.29
CA LEU A 284 4.16 -17.77 17.07
C LEU A 284 3.51 -18.33 18.34
N GLY A 285 2.29 -17.90 18.69
CA GLY A 285 1.56 -18.34 19.86
C GLY A 285 2.28 -18.00 21.19
N LYS A 286 2.96 -16.86 21.25
CA LYS A 286 3.79 -16.42 22.40
C LYS A 286 3.13 -15.31 23.17
#